data_381b9aaefa82148deddcbc8717f45473
#
_entry.id   381b9aaefa82148deddcbc8717f45473
#
_cell.length_a   1.000
_cell.length_b   1.000
_cell.length_c   1.000
_cell.angle_alpha   90.00
_cell.angle_beta   90.00
_cell.angle_gamma   90.00
#
_symmetry.space_group_name_H-M   'P 1'
#
loop_
_entity.id
_entity.type
_entity.pdbx_description
1 polymer ?
#
loop_
_entity_poly.entity_id
_entity_poly.type
_entity_poly.pdbx_seq_one_letter_code
_entity_poly.pdbx_strand_id
1 'polypeptide(L)'
;MKRYYDFVLTESQVDFLAESKNGVNIMKVLTVLLKHICTDSGYDYARPGWNSYLHSGQTLISDAELAEFCNCDVETVSDIIRMLNNSGLISTMSNSSVSIHTLLFLDEIHDKGKTVFNSRCQDQRLREEESIYQTQMALKYAEVKVDNIPQNNASHGQEKTFEYLRQIKELDNYLRKDNLNEMGDK
;
A
#
# COMPACT_ATOMS: atom_id res chain seq x y z
N MET A 1 -8.36 -9.24 25.25
CA MET A 1 -8.59 -7.94 24.62
C MET A 1 -8.73 -8.16 23.13
N LYS A 2 -9.67 -7.48 22.45
CA LYS A 2 -9.90 -7.71 21.03
C LYS A 2 -9.11 -6.66 20.23
N ARG A 3 -8.40 -7.09 19.18
CA ARG A 3 -7.74 -6.25 18.19
C ARG A 3 -8.50 -6.39 16.88
N TYR A 4 -8.72 -5.29 16.19
CA TYR A 4 -9.40 -5.25 14.89
C TYR A 4 -8.42 -4.71 13.85
N TYR A 5 -8.63 -5.12 12.60
CA TYR A 5 -7.78 -4.76 11.47
C TYR A 5 -8.66 -4.37 10.30
N ASP A 6 -8.33 -3.27 9.65
CA ASP A 6 -8.95 -2.86 8.40
C ASP A 6 -8.02 -3.22 7.24
N PHE A 7 -8.57 -3.94 6.27
CA PHE A 7 -7.85 -4.49 5.13
C PHE A 7 -8.34 -3.89 3.83
N VAL A 8 -7.40 -3.63 2.92
CA VAL A 8 -7.70 -3.31 1.52
C VAL A 8 -7.16 -4.46 0.66
N LEU A 9 -8.07 -5.27 0.10
CA LEU A 9 -7.77 -6.46 -0.69
C LEU A 9 -8.55 -6.42 -2.00
N THR A 10 -7.91 -6.83 -3.09
CA THR A 10 -8.60 -7.14 -4.33
C THR A 10 -9.25 -8.51 -4.26
N GLU A 11 -10.27 -8.76 -5.12
CA GLU A 11 -10.94 -10.06 -5.20
C GLU A 11 -9.94 -11.20 -5.46
N SER A 12 -9.00 -11.01 -6.40
CA SER A 12 -7.95 -11.97 -6.68
C SER A 12 -7.02 -12.27 -5.51
N GLN A 13 -6.78 -11.28 -4.63
CA GLN A 13 -6.01 -11.49 -3.40
C GLN A 13 -6.81 -12.28 -2.36
N VAL A 14 -8.12 -12.07 -2.28
CA VAL A 14 -9.00 -12.86 -1.40
C VAL A 14 -9.02 -14.32 -1.83
N ASP A 15 -9.20 -14.59 -3.14
CA ASP A 15 -9.16 -15.95 -3.68
C ASP A 15 -7.82 -16.63 -3.43
N PHE A 16 -6.72 -15.92 -3.68
CA PHE A 16 -5.37 -16.40 -3.39
C PHE A 16 -5.17 -16.77 -1.91
N LEU A 17 -5.70 -15.98 -0.98
CA LEU A 17 -5.59 -16.26 0.46
C LEU A 17 -6.37 -17.49 0.90
N ALA A 18 -7.37 -17.93 0.14
CA ALA A 18 -8.12 -19.16 0.37
C ALA A 18 -7.34 -20.44 -0.05
N GLU A 19 -6.27 -20.29 -0.84
CA GLU A 19 -5.46 -21.40 -1.32
C GLU A 19 -4.61 -22.01 -0.20
N SER A 20 -4.04 -23.19 -0.51
CA SER A 20 -3.11 -23.91 0.36
C SER A 20 -1.86 -24.34 -0.41
N LYS A 21 -0.72 -24.27 0.24
CA LYS A 21 0.56 -24.79 -0.25
C LYS A 21 1.03 -25.92 0.66
N ASN A 22 1.28 -27.09 0.10
CA ASN A 22 1.70 -28.28 0.85
C ASN A 22 0.80 -28.60 2.09
N GLY A 23 -0.52 -28.40 1.96
CA GLY A 23 -1.46 -28.58 3.05
C GLY A 23 -1.52 -27.46 4.09
N VAL A 24 -0.72 -26.41 3.94
CA VAL A 24 -0.76 -25.20 4.78
C VAL A 24 -1.57 -24.12 4.09
N ASN A 25 -2.63 -23.65 4.74
CA ASN A 25 -3.44 -22.55 4.25
C ASN A 25 -2.66 -21.22 4.32
N ILE A 26 -2.65 -20.45 3.22
CA ILE A 26 -1.89 -19.20 3.12
C ILE A 26 -2.38 -18.18 4.15
N MET A 27 -3.69 -18.11 4.40
CA MET A 27 -4.29 -17.24 5.41
C MET A 27 -3.78 -17.56 6.82
N LYS A 28 -3.39 -18.83 7.11
CA LYS A 28 -2.80 -19.21 8.41
C LYS A 28 -1.47 -18.50 8.65
N VAL A 29 -0.58 -18.48 7.65
CA VAL A 29 0.70 -17.75 7.72
C VAL A 29 0.46 -16.26 7.90
N LEU A 30 -0.44 -15.68 7.11
CA LEU A 30 -0.82 -14.27 7.24
C LEU A 30 -1.36 -13.93 8.62
N THR A 31 -2.18 -14.83 9.20
CA THR A 31 -2.72 -14.64 10.55
C THR A 31 -1.62 -14.65 11.62
N VAL A 32 -0.56 -15.44 11.45
CA VAL A 32 0.60 -15.42 12.36
C VAL A 32 1.33 -14.08 12.23
N LEU A 33 1.57 -13.59 11.01
CA LEU A 33 2.18 -12.28 10.80
C LEU A 33 1.37 -11.16 11.49
N LEU A 34 0.03 -11.15 11.33
CA LEU A 34 -0.87 -10.18 11.97
C LEU A 34 -0.80 -10.23 13.50
N LYS A 35 -0.64 -11.41 14.11
CA LYS A 35 -0.52 -11.53 15.57
C LYS A 35 0.76 -10.93 16.12
N HIS A 36 1.83 -10.92 15.32
CA HIS A 36 3.14 -10.41 15.72
C HIS A 36 3.41 -8.99 15.19
N ILE A 37 2.39 -8.33 14.65
CA ILE A 37 2.54 -7.00 14.07
C ILE A 37 2.89 -5.96 15.12
N CYS A 38 3.83 -5.09 14.78
CA CYS A 38 4.18 -3.91 15.56
C CYS A 38 3.08 -2.85 15.44
N THR A 39 2.58 -2.39 16.58
CA THR A 39 1.57 -1.31 16.65
C THR A 39 2.17 0.04 17.02
N ASP A 40 3.33 0.04 17.67
CA ASP A 40 4.05 1.25 18.04
C ASP A 40 5.43 1.23 17.37
N SER A 41 5.75 2.23 16.56
CA SER A 41 7.06 2.31 15.92
C SER A 41 8.17 2.44 16.96
N GLY A 42 9.23 1.66 16.80
CA GLY A 42 10.33 1.64 17.76
C GLY A 42 11.45 0.67 17.38
N TYR A 43 12.52 0.68 18.19
CA TYR A 43 13.58 -0.30 18.02
C TYR A 43 13.24 -1.60 18.70
N ASP A 44 13.40 -2.72 17.99
CA ASP A 44 13.36 -4.06 18.59
C ASP A 44 14.76 -4.42 19.10
N TYR A 45 14.90 -4.46 20.41
CA TYR A 45 16.13 -4.90 21.12
C TYR A 45 16.04 -6.34 21.60
N ALA A 46 14.93 -7.02 21.38
CA ALA A 46 14.69 -8.34 21.93
C ALA A 46 15.58 -9.43 21.31
N ARG A 47 16.27 -9.12 20.19
CA ARG A 47 17.09 -10.07 19.45
C ARG A 47 18.56 -9.66 19.42
N PRO A 48 19.48 -10.46 19.99
CA PRO A 48 20.91 -10.16 19.96
C PRO A 48 21.42 -10.00 18.52
N GLY A 49 22.14 -8.91 18.27
CA GLY A 49 22.74 -8.62 16.96
C GLY A 49 21.82 -7.99 15.92
N TRP A 50 20.57 -7.69 16.30
CA TRP A 50 19.60 -7.02 15.43
C TRP A 50 19.06 -5.76 16.12
N ASN A 51 19.47 -4.59 15.61
CA ASN A 51 18.91 -3.29 16.00
C ASN A 51 18.18 -2.72 14.80
N SER A 52 16.94 -3.13 14.57
CA SER A 52 16.12 -2.58 13.51
C SER A 52 15.00 -1.76 14.09
N TYR A 53 14.80 -0.59 13.48
CA TYR A 53 13.63 0.21 13.74
C TYR A 53 12.44 -0.41 13.00
N LEU A 54 11.41 -0.80 13.74
CA LEU A 54 10.16 -1.30 13.18
C LEU A 54 9.15 -0.17 13.12
N HIS A 55 8.48 -0.07 11.99
CA HIS A 55 7.34 0.80 11.81
C HIS A 55 6.03 0.07 12.13
N SER A 56 4.99 0.83 12.46
CA SER A 56 3.65 0.28 12.55
C SER A 56 3.27 -0.43 11.25
N GLY A 57 2.65 -1.59 11.35
CA GLY A 57 2.31 -2.44 10.19
C GLY A 57 3.42 -3.41 9.77
N GLN A 58 4.55 -3.43 10.49
CA GLN A 58 5.64 -4.38 10.25
C GLN A 58 5.68 -5.48 11.31
N THR A 59 6.23 -6.62 10.96
CA THR A 59 6.53 -7.72 11.88
C THR A 59 7.95 -8.24 11.68
N LEU A 60 8.64 -8.54 12.76
CA LEU A 60 9.97 -9.12 12.79
C LEU A 60 9.87 -10.58 13.22
N ILE A 61 10.01 -11.50 12.28
CA ILE A 61 9.88 -12.93 12.52
C ILE A 61 10.70 -13.69 11.45
N SER A 62 11.32 -14.81 11.85
CA SER A 62 12.05 -15.68 10.94
C SER A 62 11.13 -16.72 10.29
N ASP A 63 11.52 -17.25 9.13
CA ASP A 63 10.80 -18.35 8.48
C ASP A 63 10.73 -19.60 9.40
N ALA A 64 11.77 -19.84 10.21
CA ALA A 64 11.78 -20.95 11.17
C ALA A 64 10.72 -20.78 12.27
N GLU A 65 10.58 -19.57 12.83
CA GLU A 65 9.53 -19.29 13.83
C GLU A 65 8.13 -19.36 13.18
N LEU A 66 7.97 -18.85 11.96
CA LEU A 66 6.70 -18.98 11.23
C LEU A 66 6.34 -20.45 10.98
N ALA A 67 7.32 -21.28 10.62
CA ALA A 67 7.15 -22.71 10.41
C ALA A 67 6.69 -23.42 11.69
N GLU A 68 7.29 -23.08 12.82
CA GLU A 68 6.88 -23.58 14.14
C GLU A 68 5.42 -23.19 14.45
N PHE A 69 5.06 -21.91 14.33
CA PHE A 69 3.68 -21.44 14.55
C PHE A 69 2.66 -22.06 13.58
N CYS A 70 3.07 -22.32 12.36
CA CYS A 70 2.23 -22.94 11.35
C CYS A 70 2.22 -24.48 11.42
N ASN A 71 3.10 -25.08 12.24
CA ASN A 71 3.31 -26.53 12.34
C ASN A 71 3.55 -27.17 10.96
N CYS A 72 4.56 -26.66 10.25
CA CYS A 72 4.99 -27.14 8.94
C CYS A 72 6.50 -26.96 8.79
N ASP A 73 7.06 -27.38 7.65
CA ASP A 73 8.47 -27.20 7.35
C ASP A 73 8.79 -25.76 6.89
N VAL A 74 10.05 -25.37 7.06
CA VAL A 74 10.55 -24.02 6.74
C VAL A 74 10.46 -23.73 5.25
N GLU A 75 10.67 -24.74 4.40
CA GLU A 75 10.62 -24.59 2.94
C GLU A 75 9.21 -24.21 2.47
N THR A 76 8.19 -24.86 3.05
CA THR A 76 6.79 -24.53 2.78
C THR A 76 6.46 -23.09 3.18
N VAL A 77 6.94 -22.62 4.35
CA VAL A 77 6.75 -21.22 4.78
C VAL A 77 7.47 -20.27 3.85
N SER A 78 8.73 -20.52 3.52
CA SER A 78 9.51 -19.65 2.60
C SER A 78 8.84 -19.56 1.24
N ASP A 79 8.26 -20.64 0.73
CA ASP A 79 7.45 -20.63 -0.49
C ASP A 79 6.21 -19.75 -0.35
N ILE A 80 5.46 -19.87 0.75
CA ILE A 80 4.27 -19.06 1.01
C ILE A 80 4.65 -17.58 1.15
N ILE A 81 5.72 -17.25 1.86
CA ILE A 81 6.22 -15.86 1.96
C ILE A 81 6.57 -15.30 0.58
N ARG A 82 7.21 -16.10 -0.29
CA ARG A 82 7.49 -15.70 -1.67
C ARG A 82 6.19 -15.46 -2.46
N MET A 83 5.19 -16.32 -2.30
CA MET A 83 3.88 -16.15 -2.96
C MET A 83 3.17 -14.89 -2.45
N LEU A 84 3.17 -14.61 -1.15
CA LEU A 84 2.61 -13.39 -0.54
C LEU A 84 3.32 -12.12 -1.05
N ASN A 85 4.64 -12.14 -1.23
CA ASN A 85 5.39 -11.04 -1.85
C ASN A 85 4.98 -10.82 -3.31
N ASN A 86 4.88 -11.91 -4.09
CA ASN A 86 4.52 -11.84 -5.51
C ASN A 86 3.08 -11.35 -5.75
N SER A 87 2.17 -11.62 -4.81
CA SER A 87 0.79 -11.13 -4.85
C SER A 87 0.64 -9.67 -4.38
N GLY A 88 1.73 -9.04 -3.94
CA GLY A 88 1.72 -7.68 -3.42
C GLY A 88 1.06 -7.54 -2.04
N LEU A 89 0.82 -8.63 -1.33
CA LEU A 89 0.24 -8.60 0.02
C LEU A 89 1.25 -8.21 1.09
N ILE A 90 2.51 -8.61 0.93
CA ILE A 90 3.58 -8.23 1.84
C ILE A 90 4.80 -7.75 1.07
N SER A 91 5.69 -7.03 1.77
CA SER A 91 7.05 -6.75 1.32
C SER A 91 8.02 -7.24 2.38
N THR A 92 8.96 -8.11 1.99
CA THR A 92 9.91 -8.73 2.92
C THR A 92 11.31 -8.20 2.72
N MET A 93 11.96 -7.78 3.82
CA MET A 93 13.39 -7.52 3.90
C MET A 93 14.01 -8.55 4.82
N SER A 94 14.95 -9.34 4.31
CA SER A 94 15.59 -10.44 5.07
C SER A 94 17.09 -10.24 5.20
N ASN A 95 17.64 -10.70 6.30
CA ASN A 95 19.04 -11.04 6.44
C ASN A 95 19.19 -12.55 6.71
N SER A 96 20.42 -13.01 7.04
CA SER A 96 20.70 -14.42 7.27
C SER A 96 19.94 -15.06 8.45
N SER A 97 19.29 -14.31 9.30
CA SER A 97 18.74 -14.80 10.55
C SER A 97 17.29 -14.41 10.82
N VAL A 98 16.85 -13.27 10.28
CA VAL A 98 15.52 -12.70 10.59
C VAL A 98 14.97 -11.98 9.37
N SER A 99 13.65 -11.91 9.27
CA SER A 99 12.93 -11.19 8.23
C SER A 99 12.02 -10.13 8.82
N ILE A 100 11.99 -8.96 8.19
CA ILE A 100 10.98 -7.92 8.43
C ILE A 100 9.95 -8.02 7.32
N HIS A 101 8.71 -8.28 7.69
CA HIS A 101 7.58 -8.30 6.76
C HIS A 101 6.72 -7.08 6.98
N THR A 102 6.50 -6.29 5.93
CA THR A 102 5.57 -5.17 5.91
C THR A 102 4.27 -5.64 5.29
N LEU A 103 3.15 -5.52 6.00
CA LEU A 103 1.83 -5.94 5.51
C LEU A 103 1.22 -4.81 4.68
N LEU A 104 1.25 -4.95 3.34
CA LEU A 104 0.86 -3.88 2.41
C LEU A 104 -0.66 -3.69 2.30
N PHE A 105 -1.43 -4.76 2.54
CA PHE A 105 -2.90 -4.78 2.50
C PHE A 105 -3.56 -4.22 3.78
N LEU A 106 -2.78 -4.02 4.84
CA LEU A 106 -3.27 -3.53 6.13
C LEU A 106 -3.31 -2.00 6.12
N ASP A 107 -4.48 -1.43 6.37
CA ASP A 107 -4.69 0.02 6.42
C ASP A 107 -4.61 0.54 7.87
N GLU A 108 -5.46 0.01 8.75
CA GLU A 108 -5.55 0.44 10.13
C GLU A 108 -5.51 -0.73 11.12
N ILE A 109 -4.96 -0.45 12.29
CA ILE A 109 -4.92 -1.38 13.42
C ILE A 109 -5.63 -0.71 14.60
N HIS A 110 -6.70 -1.32 15.11
CA HIS A 110 -7.40 -0.85 16.29
C HIS A 110 -7.02 -1.72 17.50
N ASP A 111 -6.18 -1.20 18.37
CA ASP A 111 -5.73 -1.89 19.58
C ASP A 111 -5.93 -1.00 20.82
N LYS A 112 -6.60 -1.53 21.83
CA LYS A 112 -6.82 -0.86 23.14
C LYS A 112 -7.45 0.54 23.02
N GLY A 113 -8.33 0.74 22.03
CA GLY A 113 -8.99 2.04 21.81
C GLY A 113 -8.13 3.08 21.09
N LYS A 114 -6.93 2.70 20.63
CA LYS A 114 -6.10 3.50 19.73
C LYS A 114 -6.26 2.99 18.31
N THR A 115 -6.30 3.89 17.36
CA THR A 115 -6.18 3.59 15.93
C THR A 115 -4.75 3.92 15.50
N VAL A 116 -4.08 2.95 14.91
CA VAL A 116 -2.72 3.08 14.40
C VAL A 116 -2.74 2.82 12.91
N PHE A 117 -2.27 3.76 12.14
CA PHE A 117 -2.19 3.65 10.69
C PHE A 117 -0.92 2.91 10.27
N ASN A 118 -1.02 2.13 9.22
CA ASN A 118 0.16 1.59 8.58
C ASN A 118 0.96 2.74 7.96
N SER A 119 2.18 2.94 8.43
CA SER A 119 3.03 4.07 8.03
C SER A 119 3.25 4.16 6.51
N ARG A 120 3.29 3.03 5.80
CA ARG A 120 3.42 3.01 4.33
C ARG A 120 2.16 3.44 3.61
N CYS A 121 0.98 3.09 4.12
CA CYS A 121 -0.29 3.57 3.56
C CYS A 121 -0.43 5.08 3.76
N GLN A 122 0.02 5.62 4.89
CA GLN A 122 0.06 7.07 5.11
C GLN A 122 0.95 7.79 4.11
N ASP A 123 2.17 7.30 3.87
CA ASP A 123 3.11 7.92 2.93
C ASP A 123 2.58 7.87 1.49
N GLN A 124 1.90 6.80 1.11
CA GLN A 124 1.30 6.66 -0.22
C GLN A 124 0.09 7.58 -0.38
N ARG A 125 -0.82 7.62 0.62
CA ARG A 125 -1.97 8.54 0.63
C ARG A 125 -1.55 10.01 0.59
N LEU A 126 -0.53 10.38 1.39
CA LEU A 126 0.00 11.74 1.39
C LEU A 126 0.57 12.13 0.01
N ARG A 127 1.27 11.22 -0.67
CA ARG A 127 1.77 11.45 -2.03
C ARG A 127 0.65 11.57 -3.05
N GLU A 128 -0.40 10.76 -2.92
CA GLU A 128 -1.57 10.82 -3.79
C GLU A 128 -2.34 12.12 -3.57
N GLU A 129 -2.59 12.52 -2.31
CA GLU A 129 -3.23 13.79 -1.96
C GLU A 129 -2.40 14.98 -2.45
N GLU A 130 -1.09 14.96 -2.27
CA GLU A 130 -0.18 16.00 -2.75
C GLU A 130 -0.18 16.07 -4.29
N SER A 131 -0.21 14.93 -4.99
CA SER A 131 -0.31 14.86 -6.44
C SER A 131 -1.63 15.45 -6.95
N ILE A 132 -2.76 15.11 -6.30
CA ILE A 132 -4.08 15.66 -6.62
C ILE A 132 -4.09 17.18 -6.39
N TYR A 133 -3.56 17.62 -5.26
CA TYR A 133 -3.47 19.06 -4.94
C TYR A 133 -2.64 19.82 -5.97
N GLN A 134 -1.47 19.31 -6.36
CA GLN A 134 -0.61 19.91 -7.38
C GLN A 134 -1.31 20.00 -8.74
N THR A 135 -2.05 18.94 -9.11
CA THR A 135 -2.84 18.91 -10.36
C THR A 135 -3.95 19.94 -10.33
N GLN A 136 -4.70 20.04 -9.22
CA GLN A 136 -5.77 21.05 -9.07
C GLN A 136 -5.23 22.47 -9.09
N MET A 137 -4.09 22.72 -8.47
CA MET A 137 -3.43 24.04 -8.50
C MET A 137 -2.94 24.40 -9.92
N ALA A 138 -2.37 23.43 -10.66
CA ALA A 138 -1.96 23.64 -12.05
C ALA A 138 -3.15 23.99 -12.96
N LEU A 139 -4.29 23.29 -12.79
CA LEU A 139 -5.54 23.59 -13.50
C LEU A 139 -6.03 25.00 -13.20
N LYS A 140 -6.08 25.40 -11.93
CA LYS A 140 -6.51 26.72 -11.49
C LYS A 140 -5.61 27.83 -12.03
N TYR A 141 -4.29 27.61 -12.09
CA TYR A 141 -3.34 28.54 -12.70
C TYR A 141 -3.51 28.64 -14.22
N ALA A 142 -3.88 27.55 -14.90
CA ALA A 142 -4.15 27.55 -16.33
C ALA A 142 -5.42 28.34 -16.65
N GLU A 143 -6.49 28.18 -15.87
CA GLU A 143 -7.74 28.94 -16.02
C GLU A 143 -7.52 30.46 -15.85
N VAL A 144 -6.79 30.86 -14.81
CA VAL A 144 -6.47 32.29 -14.56
C VAL A 144 -5.64 32.93 -15.69
N LYS A 145 -4.78 32.15 -16.35
CA LYS A 145 -4.00 32.66 -17.52
C LYS A 145 -4.83 32.82 -18.75
N VAL A 146 -5.87 32.00 -18.96
CA VAL A 146 -6.77 32.14 -20.14
C VAL A 146 -7.60 33.40 -20.04
N ASP A 147 -8.06 33.78 -18.85
CA ASP A 147 -8.87 35.00 -18.65
C ASP A 147 -8.07 36.31 -18.78
N ASN A 148 -6.74 36.24 -18.71
CA ASN A 148 -5.85 37.41 -18.73
C ASN A 148 -5.07 37.61 -20.06
N ILE A 149 -5.39 36.88 -21.13
CA ILE A 149 -4.72 37.05 -22.43
C ILE A 149 -5.37 38.26 -23.17
N PRO A 150 -4.62 39.35 -23.41
CA PRO A 150 -5.14 40.45 -24.24
C PRO A 150 -5.39 39.93 -25.64
N GLN A 151 -6.59 40.24 -26.20
CA GLN A 151 -7.07 39.73 -27.50
C GLN A 151 -6.27 40.18 -28.72
N ASN A 152 -5.11 40.81 -28.59
CA ASN A 152 -4.45 41.51 -29.67
C ASN A 152 -3.22 40.85 -30.31
N ASN A 153 -2.86 39.60 -29.99
CA ASN A 153 -1.78 38.92 -30.74
C ASN A 153 -2.02 37.40 -30.79
N ALA A 154 -3.01 36.99 -31.55
CA ALA A 154 -3.43 35.60 -31.64
C ALA A 154 -3.10 35.01 -33.01
N SER A 155 -2.01 34.26 -33.13
CA SER A 155 -1.98 33.18 -34.13
C SER A 155 -1.01 32.03 -33.82
N HIS A 156 0.01 32.19 -32.95
CA HIS A 156 0.97 31.09 -32.72
C HIS A 156 1.04 30.61 -31.25
N GLY A 157 0.56 31.42 -30.30
CA GLY A 157 0.51 31.05 -28.87
C GLY A 157 -0.75 30.28 -28.51
N GLN A 158 -1.85 30.49 -29.20
CA GLN A 158 -3.14 29.86 -28.91
C GLN A 158 -3.16 28.38 -29.23
N GLU A 159 -2.52 27.95 -30.31
CA GLU A 159 -2.51 26.55 -30.73
C GLU A 159 -1.83 25.66 -29.69
N LYS A 160 -0.69 26.09 -29.12
CA LYS A 160 0.02 25.37 -28.05
C LYS A 160 -0.76 25.37 -26.75
N THR A 161 -1.47 26.44 -26.42
CA THR A 161 -2.27 26.53 -25.19
C THR A 161 -3.53 25.67 -25.31
N PHE A 162 -4.16 25.61 -26.49
CA PHE A 162 -5.29 24.71 -26.76
C PHE A 162 -4.88 23.22 -26.75
N GLU A 163 -3.71 22.88 -27.26
CA GLU A 163 -3.16 21.54 -27.24
C GLU A 163 -2.89 21.08 -25.78
N TYR A 164 -2.32 21.96 -24.96
CA TYR A 164 -2.05 21.69 -23.55
C TYR A 164 -3.35 21.50 -22.73
N LEU A 165 -4.36 22.35 -22.96
CA LEU A 165 -5.66 22.23 -22.31
C LEU A 165 -6.43 20.98 -22.76
N ARG A 166 -6.25 20.54 -24.00
CA ARG A 166 -6.80 19.29 -24.52
C ARG A 166 -6.17 18.08 -23.84
N GLN A 167 -4.84 18.05 -23.70
CA GLN A 167 -4.13 16.97 -22.99
C GLN A 167 -4.54 16.90 -21.51
N ILE A 168 -4.69 18.04 -20.83
CA ILE A 168 -5.16 18.10 -19.44
C ILE A 168 -6.60 17.58 -19.33
N LYS A 169 -7.49 17.92 -20.24
CA LYS A 169 -8.87 17.44 -20.27
C LYS A 169 -8.98 15.93 -20.55
N GLU A 170 -8.10 15.41 -21.40
CA GLU A 170 -8.00 13.97 -21.66
C GLU A 170 -7.50 13.22 -20.42
N LEU A 171 -6.55 13.80 -19.67
CA LEU A 171 -6.05 13.25 -18.40
C LEU A 171 -7.14 13.24 -17.31
N ASP A 172 -7.90 14.33 -17.16
CA ASP A 172 -9.02 14.42 -16.20
C ASP A 172 -10.12 13.41 -16.53
N ASN A 173 -10.43 13.22 -17.81
CA ASN A 173 -11.39 12.21 -18.25
C ASN A 173 -10.89 10.76 -18.01
N TYR A 174 -9.57 10.54 -18.08
CA TYR A 174 -8.98 9.26 -17.77
C TYR A 174 -9.10 8.96 -16.27
N LEU A 175 -8.72 9.90 -15.42
CA LEU A 175 -8.82 9.78 -13.95
C LEU A 175 -10.27 9.64 -13.46
N ARG A 176 -11.23 10.30 -14.11
CA ARG A 176 -12.66 10.14 -13.78
C ARG A 176 -13.22 8.78 -14.21
N LYS A 177 -12.72 8.18 -15.29
CA LYS A 177 -13.14 6.85 -15.74
C LYS A 177 -12.65 5.75 -14.80
N ASP A 178 -11.43 5.85 -14.29
CA ASP A 178 -10.90 4.90 -13.32
C ASP A 178 -11.70 4.98 -11.99
N ASN A 179 -12.00 6.17 -11.49
CA ASN A 179 -12.84 6.35 -10.30
C ASN A 179 -14.29 5.87 -10.47
N LEU A 180 -14.86 5.89 -11.69
CA LEU A 180 -16.21 5.42 -11.97
C LEU A 180 -16.27 3.89 -12.13
N ASN A 181 -15.21 3.25 -12.59
CA ASN A 181 -15.11 1.80 -12.66
C ASN A 181 -14.94 1.16 -11.28
N GLU A 182 -14.32 1.85 -10.34
CA GLU A 182 -14.22 1.39 -8.95
C GLU A 182 -15.53 1.55 -8.14
N MET A 183 -16.47 2.39 -8.60
CA MET A 183 -17.77 2.60 -7.92
C MET A 183 -18.94 1.87 -8.58
N GLY A 184 -18.72 1.15 -9.68
CA GLY A 184 -19.78 0.55 -10.51
C GLY A 184 -20.13 -0.91 -10.24
N ASP A 185 -19.36 -1.62 -9.42
CA ASP A 185 -19.61 -3.01 -9.02
C ASP A 185 -19.96 -3.10 -7.52
N LYS A 186 -21.14 -2.65 -7.19
CA LYS A 186 -21.79 -2.98 -5.91
C LYS A 186 -23.20 -3.47 -6.17
#